data_7b28e4f1f4757ff0cae29d76fd5e982a
#
_entry.id   7b28e4f1f4757ff0cae29d76fd5e982a
#
_cell.length_a   1.000
_cell.length_b   1.000
_cell.length_c   1.000
_cell.angle_alpha   90.00
_cell.angle_beta   90.00
_cell.angle_gamma   90.00
#
_symmetry.space_group_name_H-M   'P 1'
#
loop_
_entity.id
_entity.type
_entity.pdbx_description
1 polymer ?
#
loop_
_entity_poly.entity_id
_entity_poly.type
_entity_poly.pdbx_seq_one_letter_code
_entity_poly.pdbx_strand_id
1 'polypeptide(L)' 'MSEAGNWKVHYLQNGDPQQERTRLLDSMYDALTAACALRRRHTVQYVAGSNGAKFDSDAITNWCAENVK' A
#
# COMPACT_ATOMS: atom_id res chain seq x y z
N MET A 1 -0.69 -4.75 -23.96
CA MET A 1 -1.17 -3.54 -23.32
C MET A 1 -1.03 -3.66 -21.81
N SER A 2 -0.34 -2.73 -21.21
CA SER A 2 -0.17 -2.78 -19.77
C SER A 2 -1.44 -2.30 -19.08
N GLU A 3 -1.73 -2.89 -17.95
CA GLU A 3 -2.88 -2.51 -17.16
C GLU A 3 -2.41 -1.69 -15.98
N ALA A 4 -2.78 -0.43 -15.97
CA ALA A 4 -2.48 0.41 -14.84
C ALA A 4 -3.28 -0.06 -13.63
N GLY A 5 -2.67 0.01 -12.45
CA GLY A 5 -3.38 -0.32 -11.23
C GLY A 5 -3.44 -1.78 -10.90
N ASN A 6 -2.44 -2.57 -11.36
CA ASN A 6 -2.36 -3.97 -11.00
C ASN A 6 -2.09 -4.19 -9.52
N TRP A 7 -1.54 -3.20 -8.85
CA TRP A 7 -1.25 -3.26 -7.43
C TRP A 7 -2.17 -2.32 -6.68
N LYS A 8 -2.67 -2.77 -5.54
CA LYS A 8 -3.63 -2.01 -4.74
C LYS A 8 -3.14 -1.88 -3.32
N VAL A 9 -3.18 -0.65 -2.82
CA VAL A 9 -2.89 -0.37 -1.41
C VAL A 9 -4.21 -0.08 -0.73
N HIS A 10 -4.57 -0.92 0.24
CA HIS A 10 -5.81 -0.75 1.00
C HIS A 10 -5.47 -0.08 2.33
N TYR A 11 -6.08 1.06 2.58
CA TYR A 11 -5.78 1.81 3.78
C TYR A 11 -7.03 2.51 4.30
N LEU A 12 -6.97 2.86 5.59
CA LEU A 12 -8.00 3.65 6.23
C LEU A 12 -7.51 5.08 6.31
N GLN A 13 -8.23 5.98 5.66
CA GLN A 13 -7.92 7.40 5.74
C GLN A 13 -8.33 7.88 7.13
N ASN A 14 -7.35 8.35 7.89
CA ASN A 14 -7.62 8.85 9.23
C ASN A 14 -8.42 10.15 9.13
N GLY A 15 -9.49 10.19 9.86
CA GLY A 15 -10.38 11.32 9.86
C GLY A 15 -11.59 11.01 10.72
N ASP A 16 -12.60 11.85 10.65
CA ASP A 16 -13.81 11.64 11.41
C ASP A 16 -15.00 11.75 10.46
N PRO A 17 -15.57 10.62 10.00
CA PRO A 17 -15.19 9.24 10.31
C PRO A 17 -14.01 8.74 9.46
N GLN A 18 -13.41 7.65 9.91
CA GLN A 18 -12.40 6.98 9.09
C GLN A 18 -13.04 6.38 7.85
N GLN A 19 -12.34 6.46 6.73
CA GLN A 19 -12.86 5.94 5.47
C GLN A 19 -11.87 4.97 4.85
N GLU A 20 -12.39 3.83 4.39
CA GLU A 20 -11.58 2.85 3.69
C GLU A 20 -11.33 3.33 2.27
N ARG A 21 -10.07 3.30 1.87
CA ARG A 21 -9.65 3.77 0.56
C ARG A 21 -8.73 2.74 -0.09
N THR A 22 -8.69 2.78 -1.41
CA THR A 22 -7.79 1.93 -2.18
C THR A 22 -7.05 2.80 -3.19
N ARG A 23 -5.73 2.67 -3.20
CA ARG A 23 -4.91 3.39 -4.17
C ARG A 23 -4.34 2.38 -5.16
N LEU A 24 -4.43 2.69 -6.45
CA LEU A 24 -3.96 1.80 -7.51
C LEU A 24 -2.58 2.23 -7.98
N LEU A 25 -1.68 1.29 -8.08
CA LEU A 25 -0.30 1.53 -8.50
C LEU A 25 0.08 0.54 -9.61
N ASP A 26 1.13 0.87 -10.34
CA ASP A 26 1.53 0.07 -11.51
C ASP A 26 2.50 -1.06 -11.17
N SER A 27 3.21 -0.96 -10.07
CA SER A 27 4.23 -1.95 -9.73
C SER A 27 4.29 -2.18 -8.23
N MET A 28 4.93 -3.27 -7.85
CA MET A 28 5.15 -3.61 -6.45
C MET A 28 5.93 -2.51 -5.74
N TYR A 29 6.99 -2.03 -6.38
CA TYR A 29 7.83 -0.99 -5.78
C TYR A 29 7.01 0.28 -5.52
N ASP A 30 6.23 0.70 -6.51
CA ASP A 30 5.38 1.88 -6.37
C ASP A 30 4.34 1.68 -5.27
N ALA A 31 3.73 0.50 -5.22
CA ALA A 31 2.71 0.21 -4.22
C ALA A 31 3.28 0.24 -2.81
N LEU A 32 4.43 -0.40 -2.62
CA LEU A 32 5.05 -0.43 -1.29
C LEU A 32 5.58 0.96 -0.89
N THR A 33 6.12 1.71 -1.86
CA THR A 33 6.55 3.07 -1.58
C THR A 33 5.37 3.96 -1.18
N ALA A 34 4.23 3.82 -1.87
CA ALA A 34 3.03 4.55 -1.53
C ALA A 34 2.53 4.14 -0.14
N ALA A 35 2.58 2.84 0.17
CA ALA A 35 2.17 2.37 1.48
C ALA A 35 3.05 2.96 2.58
N CYS A 36 4.35 3.06 2.35
CA CYS A 36 5.26 3.67 3.32
C CYS A 36 4.91 5.12 3.57
N ALA A 37 4.57 5.86 2.53
CA ALA A 37 4.17 7.25 2.68
C ALA A 37 2.83 7.37 3.38
N LEU A 38 1.87 6.53 3.02
CA LEU A 38 0.52 6.60 3.58
C LEU A 38 0.49 6.23 5.06
N ARG A 39 1.33 5.29 5.48
CA ARG A 39 1.31 4.82 6.88
C ARG A 39 1.71 5.91 7.87
N ARG A 40 2.29 6.98 7.40
CA ARG A 40 2.67 8.09 8.27
C ARG A 40 1.47 8.90 8.74
N ARG A 41 0.40 8.92 7.94
CA ARG A 41 -0.79 9.72 8.24
C ARG A 41 -2.06 8.88 8.34
N HIS A 42 -2.03 7.69 7.74
CA HIS A 42 -3.20 6.82 7.66
C HIS A 42 -2.81 5.43 8.12
N THR A 43 -3.82 4.59 8.29
CA THR A 43 -3.59 3.20 8.67
C THR A 43 -3.61 2.35 7.42
N VAL A 44 -2.45 1.85 7.00
CA VAL A 44 -2.37 0.96 5.85
C VAL A 44 -2.70 -0.45 6.30
N GLN A 45 -3.67 -1.08 5.64
CA GLN A 45 -4.12 -2.42 5.98
C GLN A 45 -3.27 -3.49 5.30
N TYR A 46 -3.15 -3.40 3.98
CA TYR A 46 -2.33 -4.36 3.23
C TYR A 46 -2.14 -3.85 1.80
N VAL A 47 -1.20 -4.48 1.11
CA VAL A 47 -0.95 -4.25 -0.32
C VAL A 47 -1.21 -5.57 -1.04
N ALA A 48 -1.98 -5.52 -2.11
CA ALA A 48 -2.30 -6.71 -2.90
C ALA A 48 -1.83 -6.53 -4.33
N GLY A 49 -1.31 -7.60 -4.90
CA GLY A 49 -0.86 -7.61 -6.29
C GLY A 49 -1.79 -8.41 -7.19
N SER A 50 -1.62 -8.26 -8.49
CA SER A 50 -2.48 -8.90 -9.47
C SER A 50 -2.27 -10.41 -9.54
N ASN A 51 -1.12 -10.89 -9.09
CA ASN A 51 -0.78 -12.32 -9.14
C ASN A 51 -1.00 -13.02 -7.80
N GLY A 52 -1.84 -12.44 -6.96
CA GLY A 52 -2.13 -13.04 -5.65
C GLY A 52 -1.15 -12.65 -4.57
N ALA A 53 -0.16 -11.83 -4.87
CA ALA A 53 0.80 -11.37 -3.87
C ALA A 53 0.09 -10.47 -2.86
N LYS A 54 0.48 -10.60 -1.60
CA LYS A 54 -0.12 -9.78 -0.55
C LYS A 54 0.92 -9.48 0.52
N PHE A 55 0.96 -8.22 0.93
CA PHE A 55 1.87 -7.76 1.98
C PHE A 55 1.02 -7.20 3.11
N ASP A 56 1.09 -7.84 4.27
CA ASP A 56 0.39 -7.32 5.45
C ASP A 56 1.18 -6.16 6.06
N SER A 57 0.69 -5.61 7.16
CA SER A 57 1.33 -4.43 7.75
C SER A 57 2.75 -4.74 8.25
N ASP A 58 3.00 -5.95 8.73
CA ASP A 58 4.34 -6.33 9.16
C ASP A 58 5.31 -6.40 7.99
N ALA A 59 4.87 -7.00 6.88
CA ALA A 59 5.69 -7.08 5.68
C ALA A 59 5.98 -5.69 5.13
N ILE A 60 4.99 -4.81 5.13
CA ILE A 60 5.16 -3.44 4.68
C ILE A 60 6.17 -2.71 5.58
N THR A 61 6.06 -2.88 6.90
CA THR A 61 6.96 -2.25 7.83
C THR A 61 8.40 -2.69 7.58
N ASN A 62 8.61 -4.00 7.38
CA ASN A 62 9.94 -4.53 7.11
C ASN A 62 10.49 -4.00 5.79
N TRP A 63 9.66 -3.96 4.77
CA TRP A 63 10.09 -3.44 3.47
C TRP A 63 10.47 -1.98 3.57
N CYS A 64 9.68 -1.19 4.29
CA CYS A 64 9.96 0.24 4.46
C CYS A 64 11.28 0.46 5.19
N ALA A 65 11.55 -0.34 6.21
CA ALA A 65 12.78 -0.21 6.97
C ALA A 65 14.01 -0.49 6.11
N GLU A 66 13.89 -1.39 5.13
CA GLU A 66 15.01 -1.76 4.29
C GLU A 66 15.18 -0.84 3.06
N ASN A 67 14.09 -0.31 2.56
CA ASN A 67 14.10 0.39 1.26
C ASN A 67 13.83 1.89 1.36
N VAL A 68 13.26 2.36 2.43
CA VAL A 68 12.92 3.78 2.63
C VAL A 68 13.56 4.23 3.93
N LYS A 69 14.53 5.12 3.81
CA LYS A 69 15.27 5.60 4.98
C LYS A 69 15.08 7.08 5.22
#